data_72f99e6e46a688cdb6a2da55e7ff8857
#
_entry.id   72f99e6e46a688cdb6a2da55e7ff8857
#
_cell.length_a   1.000
_cell.length_b   1.000
_cell.length_c   1.000
_cell.angle_alpha   90.00
_cell.angle_beta   90.00
_cell.angle_gamma   90.00
#
_symmetry.space_group_name_H-M   'P 1'
#
loop_
_entity.id
_entity.type
_entity.pdbx_description
1 polymer ?
#
loop_
_entity_poly.entity_id
_entity_poly.type
_entity_poly.pdbx_seq_one_letter_code
_entity_poly.pdbx_strand_id
1 'polypeptide(L)'
;MMSNVKKKDVPLISISLVAILFIAAALSLFPQQSADAANAIYTFVTRTLGSAVQVLVLLAMGLVIYLATSKYGNIRLGEGKPEYSTLSWLFMFICAGLGSSTLYWGVAEWAYYYQTPGLNIAPRSQQALEFSVPYSFFHWGISAWATYTLASLIMAYHFHVRKNKGLSLSGIIAAITGVRPQGPWGKLVDLMFLIATVGALTISLVVTAATFTRGLSALTGLPDNFTVQAFVILLSGGIFCLSSWIGINNGLQRLSKMVGWGAFLLPLLVLIVGPTEFITNSIINAIGLTTQNFLQMSLFTDPLGDGSFTRNWTVFYWLWWISYTPGVAMFVTRVSHGRKIKEVIWGLILGSTVGCWFFFGVMESYAIHQFINGVINVPQVLETLGGETAVQQVLMSLPAGKLFLAAYLGVMIIFLASHMDAVAYTMAATSTRNLQEGDDPDRGLRLFWCVVITLIPLSILFTGASLETMKTTVVLTALPFLVILLVKVGGFIRWLKQD
;
A
#
# COMPACT_ATOMS: atom_id res chain seq x y z
N MET A 1 -17.38 -21.95 -33.10
CA MET A 1 -16.87 -21.40 -31.81
C MET A 1 -15.37 -21.14 -31.99
N MET A 2 -14.97 -19.94 -32.37
CA MET A 2 -13.55 -19.57 -32.38
C MET A 2 -13.10 -19.49 -30.93
N SER A 3 -12.14 -20.33 -30.54
CA SER A 3 -11.51 -20.25 -29.22
C SER A 3 -10.96 -18.83 -29.02
N ASN A 4 -11.49 -18.11 -28.03
CA ASN A 4 -10.94 -16.82 -27.60
C ASN A 4 -9.55 -17.07 -27.00
N VAL A 5 -8.54 -17.18 -27.84
CA VAL A 5 -7.15 -17.36 -27.43
C VAL A 5 -6.74 -16.10 -26.67
N LYS A 6 -6.43 -16.24 -25.40
CA LYS A 6 -5.83 -15.20 -24.56
C LYS A 6 -4.57 -14.68 -25.27
N LYS A 7 -4.61 -13.45 -25.79
CA LYS A 7 -3.48 -12.87 -26.53
C LYS A 7 -2.73 -11.88 -25.64
N LYS A 8 -1.43 -12.06 -25.50
CA LYS A 8 -0.53 -11.08 -24.88
C LYS A 8 -0.60 -9.76 -25.67
N ASP A 9 -0.72 -8.62 -24.99
CA ASP A 9 -0.62 -7.31 -25.63
C ASP A 9 0.86 -6.91 -25.79
N VAL A 10 1.52 -7.57 -26.76
CA VAL A 10 2.97 -7.38 -27.01
C VAL A 10 3.35 -5.91 -27.16
N PRO A 11 2.63 -5.05 -27.94
CA PRO A 11 2.96 -3.64 -28.01
C PRO A 11 2.92 -2.93 -26.65
N LEU A 12 1.90 -3.19 -25.82
CA LEU A 12 1.79 -2.59 -24.49
C LEU A 12 2.95 -3.04 -23.60
N ILE A 13 3.26 -4.35 -23.58
CA ILE A 13 4.36 -4.93 -22.81
C ILE A 13 5.70 -4.30 -23.22
N SER A 14 5.98 -4.23 -24.53
CA SER A 14 7.24 -3.70 -25.05
C SER A 14 7.42 -2.22 -24.72
N ILE A 15 6.38 -1.39 -24.94
CA ILE A 15 6.43 0.04 -24.64
C ILE A 15 6.59 0.27 -23.14
N SER A 16 5.86 -0.49 -22.31
CA SER A 16 5.98 -0.39 -20.86
C SER A 16 7.37 -0.76 -20.37
N LEU A 17 7.94 -1.86 -20.88
CA LEU A 17 9.28 -2.30 -20.53
C LEU A 17 10.33 -1.26 -20.93
N VAL A 18 10.27 -0.74 -22.15
CA VAL A 18 11.20 0.31 -22.63
C VAL A 18 11.09 1.56 -21.77
N ALA A 19 9.87 2.02 -21.44
CA ALA A 19 9.67 3.18 -20.59
C ALA A 19 10.22 2.96 -19.17
N ILE A 20 9.94 1.80 -18.57
CA ILE A 20 10.44 1.44 -17.23
C ILE A 20 11.97 1.37 -17.24
N LEU A 21 12.58 0.71 -18.23
CA LEU A 21 14.03 0.62 -18.35
C LEU A 21 14.67 2.00 -18.61
N PHE A 22 14.04 2.85 -19.40
CA PHE A 22 14.51 4.22 -19.62
C PHE A 22 14.50 5.04 -18.32
N ILE A 23 13.42 4.95 -17.52
CA ILE A 23 13.33 5.62 -16.21
C ILE A 23 14.42 5.07 -15.27
N ALA A 24 14.56 3.75 -15.18
CA ALA A 24 15.57 3.12 -14.35
C ALA A 24 16.99 3.51 -14.77
N ALA A 25 17.28 3.56 -16.09
CA ALA A 25 18.56 4.02 -16.61
C ALA A 25 18.82 5.50 -16.31
N ALA A 26 17.82 6.36 -16.46
CA ALA A 26 17.93 7.79 -16.11
C ALA A 26 18.26 7.98 -14.64
N LEU A 27 17.54 7.28 -13.73
CA LEU A 27 17.80 7.30 -12.29
C LEU A 27 19.21 6.78 -11.94
N SER A 28 19.72 5.78 -12.67
CA SER A 28 21.00 5.16 -12.41
C SER A 28 22.19 5.96 -13.00
N LEU A 29 22.03 6.52 -14.19
CA LEU A 29 23.11 7.24 -14.88
C LEU A 29 23.20 8.71 -14.45
N PHE A 30 22.09 9.30 -14.04
CA PHE A 30 21.98 10.71 -13.65
C PHE A 30 21.28 10.84 -12.28
N PRO A 31 21.83 10.24 -11.20
CA PRO A 31 21.12 10.13 -9.92
C PRO A 31 20.78 11.51 -9.33
N GLN A 32 21.72 12.45 -9.34
CA GLN A 32 21.51 13.78 -8.78
C GLN A 32 20.48 14.58 -9.58
N GLN A 33 20.63 14.65 -10.91
CA GLN A 33 19.71 15.39 -11.77
C GLN A 33 18.29 14.79 -11.70
N SER A 34 18.18 13.47 -11.64
CA SER A 34 16.93 12.77 -11.49
C SER A 34 16.27 13.05 -10.14
N ALA A 35 17.06 13.08 -9.05
CA ALA A 35 16.57 13.42 -7.71
C ALA A 35 16.11 14.89 -7.66
N ASP A 36 16.87 15.82 -8.23
CA ASP A 36 16.52 17.24 -8.26
C ASP A 36 15.24 17.49 -9.07
N ALA A 37 15.12 16.87 -10.26
CA ALA A 37 13.92 16.95 -11.08
C ALA A 37 12.71 16.33 -10.37
N ALA A 38 12.88 15.15 -9.76
CA ALA A 38 11.85 14.48 -9.01
C ALA A 38 11.38 15.33 -7.81
N ASN A 39 12.30 15.91 -7.04
CA ASN A 39 11.97 16.79 -5.90
C ASN A 39 11.27 18.08 -6.34
N ALA A 40 11.67 18.66 -7.47
CA ALA A 40 11.01 19.84 -8.03
C ALA A 40 9.55 19.53 -8.40
N ILE A 41 9.31 18.37 -9.05
CA ILE A 41 7.95 17.95 -9.41
C ILE A 41 7.15 17.56 -8.15
N TYR A 42 7.75 16.86 -7.19
CA TYR A 42 7.11 16.54 -5.91
C TYR A 42 6.63 17.82 -5.21
N THR A 43 7.51 18.80 -5.08
CA THR A 43 7.21 20.08 -4.44
C THR A 43 6.11 20.82 -5.19
N PHE A 44 6.20 20.89 -6.51
CA PHE A 44 5.15 21.50 -7.34
C PHE A 44 3.80 20.84 -7.14
N VAL A 45 3.74 19.50 -7.25
CA VAL A 45 2.51 18.73 -7.10
C VAL A 45 1.90 18.88 -5.71
N THR A 46 2.71 18.67 -4.66
CA THR A 46 2.21 18.71 -3.29
C THR A 46 1.81 20.12 -2.82
N ARG A 47 2.48 21.17 -3.33
CA ARG A 47 2.07 22.57 -3.09
C ARG A 47 0.81 22.93 -3.86
N THR A 48 0.72 22.54 -5.14
CA THR A 48 -0.39 22.98 -6.00
C THR A 48 -1.65 22.16 -5.79
N LEU A 49 -1.51 20.84 -5.62
CA LEU A 49 -2.64 19.91 -5.54
C LEU A 49 -2.90 19.39 -4.14
N GLY A 50 -2.02 19.66 -3.16
CA GLY A 50 -2.09 19.07 -1.83
C GLY A 50 -3.43 19.28 -1.14
N SER A 51 -3.91 20.52 -1.07
CA SER A 51 -5.22 20.85 -0.49
C SER A 51 -6.38 20.19 -1.24
N ALA A 52 -6.30 20.15 -2.57
CA ALA A 52 -7.32 19.46 -3.38
C ALA A 52 -7.34 17.96 -3.09
N VAL A 53 -6.18 17.32 -2.97
CA VAL A 53 -6.06 15.89 -2.62
C VAL A 53 -6.66 15.60 -1.24
N GLN A 54 -6.40 16.45 -0.22
CA GLN A 54 -7.02 16.30 1.10
C GLN A 54 -8.56 16.38 1.03
N VAL A 55 -9.09 17.37 0.34
CA VAL A 55 -10.54 17.52 0.14
C VAL A 55 -11.13 16.34 -0.62
N LEU A 56 -10.46 15.87 -1.68
CA LEU A 56 -10.94 14.74 -2.48
C LEU A 56 -11.00 13.44 -1.67
N VAL A 57 -10.01 13.17 -0.80
CA VAL A 57 -10.03 11.99 0.07
C VAL A 57 -11.17 12.09 1.10
N LEU A 58 -11.40 13.25 1.68
CA LEU A 58 -12.52 13.48 2.59
C LEU A 58 -13.87 13.33 1.88
N LEU A 59 -14.02 13.85 0.65
CA LEU A 59 -15.21 13.66 -0.17
C LEU A 59 -15.41 12.20 -0.58
N ALA A 60 -14.33 11.47 -0.89
CA ALA A 60 -14.39 10.04 -1.16
C ALA A 60 -14.94 9.27 0.04
N MET A 61 -14.49 9.59 1.25
CA MET A 61 -15.01 9.01 2.49
C MET A 61 -16.50 9.36 2.66
N GLY A 62 -16.90 10.62 2.49
CA GLY A 62 -18.29 11.05 2.56
C GLY A 62 -19.18 10.32 1.55
N LEU A 63 -18.69 10.14 0.31
CA LEU A 63 -19.42 9.39 -0.72
C LEU A 63 -19.59 7.93 -0.32
N VAL A 64 -18.56 7.29 0.21
CA VAL A 64 -18.62 5.88 0.62
C VAL A 64 -19.61 5.70 1.79
N ILE A 65 -19.63 6.60 2.77
CA ILE A 65 -20.59 6.61 3.87
C ILE A 65 -22.01 6.80 3.32
N TYR A 66 -22.23 7.75 2.41
CA TYR A 66 -23.51 7.96 1.73
C TYR A 66 -23.97 6.69 1.02
N LEU A 67 -23.09 6.02 0.28
CA LEU A 67 -23.43 4.77 -0.40
C LEU A 67 -23.84 3.67 0.58
N ALA A 68 -23.16 3.56 1.73
CA ALA A 68 -23.47 2.55 2.74
C ALA A 68 -24.83 2.75 3.39
N THR A 69 -25.23 4.00 3.61
CA THR A 69 -26.46 4.38 4.35
C THR A 69 -27.67 4.62 3.45
N SER A 70 -27.45 4.80 2.14
CA SER A 70 -28.50 5.02 1.15
C SER A 70 -29.08 3.71 0.58
N LYS A 71 -30.09 3.84 -0.31
CA LYS A 71 -30.64 2.72 -1.06
C LYS A 71 -29.59 1.90 -1.82
N TYR A 72 -28.53 2.55 -2.28
CA TYR A 72 -27.43 1.92 -3.04
C TYR A 72 -26.65 0.88 -2.23
N GLY A 73 -26.62 1.03 -0.92
CA GLY A 73 -25.97 0.06 -0.02
C GLY A 73 -26.57 -1.34 -0.07
N ASN A 74 -27.82 -1.47 -0.53
CA ASN A 74 -28.49 -2.76 -0.64
C ASN A 74 -28.25 -3.48 -1.98
N ILE A 75 -27.64 -2.81 -2.97
CA ILE A 75 -27.27 -3.43 -4.25
C ILE A 75 -26.31 -4.58 -3.98
N ARG A 76 -26.58 -5.74 -4.57
CA ARG A 76 -25.73 -6.93 -4.46
C ARG A 76 -24.73 -6.97 -5.62
N LEU A 77 -23.50 -7.23 -5.30
CA LEU A 77 -22.39 -7.35 -6.26
C LEU A 77 -22.39 -8.78 -6.86
N GLY A 78 -23.18 -8.98 -7.90
CA GLY A 78 -23.37 -10.28 -8.54
C GLY A 78 -24.49 -11.11 -7.95
N GLU A 79 -24.83 -12.21 -8.63
CA GLU A 79 -25.87 -13.15 -8.27
C GLU A 79 -25.31 -14.28 -7.40
N GLY A 80 -26.15 -14.90 -6.59
CA GLY A 80 -25.77 -16.03 -5.75
C GLY A 80 -25.33 -15.66 -4.33
N LYS A 81 -24.80 -16.67 -3.62
CA LYS A 81 -24.29 -16.52 -2.24
C LYS A 81 -22.82 -16.10 -2.27
N PRO A 82 -22.35 -15.37 -1.26
CA PRO A 82 -20.93 -15.09 -1.10
C PRO A 82 -20.10 -16.39 -1.05
N GLU A 83 -18.94 -16.37 -1.72
CA GLU A 83 -18.02 -17.51 -1.77
C GLU A 83 -17.37 -17.78 -0.41
N TYR A 84 -17.08 -16.73 0.34
CA TYR A 84 -16.41 -16.80 1.64
C TYR A 84 -17.38 -16.54 2.78
N SER A 85 -17.19 -17.23 3.92
CA SER A 85 -17.88 -16.88 5.17
C SER A 85 -17.55 -15.45 5.58
N THR A 86 -18.45 -14.77 6.30
CA THR A 86 -18.24 -13.37 6.70
C THR A 86 -16.96 -13.20 7.53
N LEU A 87 -16.68 -14.13 8.46
CA LEU A 87 -15.48 -14.08 9.29
C LEU A 87 -14.20 -14.24 8.46
N SER A 88 -14.14 -15.22 7.56
CA SER A 88 -12.98 -15.42 6.68
C SER A 88 -12.76 -14.23 5.77
N TRP A 89 -13.83 -13.65 5.24
CA TRP A 89 -13.79 -12.49 4.38
C TRP A 89 -13.32 -11.21 5.10
N LEU A 90 -13.81 -10.95 6.33
CA LEU A 90 -13.31 -9.86 7.17
C LEU A 90 -11.82 -10.05 7.52
N PHE A 91 -11.42 -11.28 7.83
CA PHE A 91 -10.02 -11.58 8.11
C PHE A 91 -9.11 -11.33 6.90
N MET A 92 -9.59 -11.59 5.67
CA MET A 92 -8.86 -11.21 4.46
C MET A 92 -8.61 -9.70 4.37
N PHE A 93 -9.55 -8.86 4.81
CA PHE A 93 -9.39 -7.40 4.81
C PHE A 93 -8.47 -6.92 5.94
N ILE A 94 -8.56 -7.51 7.13
CA ILE A 94 -7.60 -7.25 8.20
C ILE A 94 -6.17 -7.51 7.71
N CYS A 95 -5.95 -8.62 7.02
CA CYS A 95 -4.65 -8.99 6.48
C CYS A 95 -4.23 -8.15 5.27
N ALA A 96 -5.19 -7.75 4.42
CA ALA A 96 -4.90 -6.91 3.26
C ALA A 96 -4.48 -5.49 3.65
N GLY A 97 -4.83 -5.05 4.87
CA GLY A 97 -4.41 -3.78 5.45
C GLY A 97 -2.91 -3.68 5.71
N LEU A 98 -2.23 -4.80 5.76
CA LEU A 98 -0.84 -4.89 6.15
C LEU A 98 0.00 -5.28 4.92
N GLY A 99 0.87 -4.38 4.48
CA GLY A 99 1.87 -4.65 3.44
C GLY A 99 3.26 -4.95 4.05
N SER A 100 4.23 -5.32 3.23
CA SER A 100 5.60 -5.61 3.72
C SER A 100 6.26 -4.42 4.41
N SER A 101 6.03 -3.20 3.91
CA SER A 101 6.54 -1.98 4.52
C SER A 101 5.86 -1.60 5.83
N THR A 102 4.67 -2.14 6.12
CA THR A 102 3.99 -1.93 7.41
C THR A 102 4.85 -2.42 8.58
N LEU A 103 5.64 -3.47 8.37
CA LEU A 103 6.56 -3.97 9.39
C LEU A 103 7.69 -2.96 9.72
N TYR A 104 8.06 -2.10 8.80
CA TYR A 104 8.96 -0.99 9.09
C TYR A 104 8.21 0.17 9.73
N TRP A 105 7.16 0.66 9.07
CA TRP A 105 6.43 1.85 9.49
C TRP A 105 5.79 1.68 10.87
N GLY A 106 5.18 0.55 11.15
CA GLY A 106 4.53 0.27 12.43
C GLY A 106 5.45 0.20 13.64
N VAL A 107 6.76 0.32 13.46
CA VAL A 107 7.74 0.44 14.56
C VAL A 107 8.39 1.82 14.60
N ALA A 108 8.65 2.43 13.43
CA ALA A 108 9.47 3.63 13.30
C ALA A 108 8.67 4.91 13.05
N GLU A 109 7.42 4.84 12.55
CA GLU A 109 6.70 6.01 12.02
C GLU A 109 6.39 7.06 13.09
N TRP A 110 6.04 6.65 14.30
CA TRP A 110 5.81 7.56 15.42
C TRP A 110 6.99 8.49 15.70
N ALA A 111 8.23 8.02 15.50
CA ALA A 111 9.42 8.81 15.77
C ALA A 111 9.60 9.95 14.76
N TYR A 112 9.21 9.75 13.50
CA TYR A 112 9.16 10.83 12.51
C TYR A 112 8.13 11.89 12.91
N TYR A 113 6.93 11.49 13.35
CA TYR A 113 5.89 12.42 13.80
C TYR A 113 6.26 13.14 15.09
N TYR A 114 6.98 12.51 15.98
CA TYR A 114 7.54 13.13 17.19
C TYR A 114 8.56 14.22 16.85
N GLN A 115 9.40 13.98 15.84
CA GLN A 115 10.43 14.92 15.41
C GLN A 115 9.86 16.10 14.60
N THR A 116 8.89 15.84 13.74
CA THR A 116 8.26 16.83 12.86
C THR A 116 6.74 16.68 12.90
N PRO A 117 6.10 17.12 13.99
CA PRO A 117 4.67 16.94 14.18
C PRO A 117 3.82 17.86 13.31
N GLY A 118 2.56 17.46 13.06
CA GLY A 118 1.54 18.32 12.46
C GLY A 118 0.83 19.21 13.50
N LEU A 119 -0.24 19.89 13.07
CA LEU A 119 -1.12 20.71 13.91
C LEU A 119 -0.41 21.82 14.69
N ASN A 120 0.72 22.32 14.19
CA ASN A 120 1.54 23.34 14.86
C ASN A 120 2.02 22.94 16.28
N ILE A 121 2.12 21.65 16.53
CA ILE A 121 2.66 21.12 17.78
C ILE A 121 4.17 21.31 17.79
N ALA A 122 4.73 21.68 18.95
CA ALA A 122 6.18 21.85 19.09
C ALA A 122 6.91 20.51 18.90
N PRO A 123 7.95 20.46 18.04
CA PRO A 123 8.76 19.25 17.84
C PRO A 123 9.33 18.72 19.16
N ARG A 124 9.38 17.40 19.29
CA ARG A 124 9.96 16.68 20.44
C ARG A 124 9.33 17.04 21.79
N SER A 125 8.12 17.62 21.78
CA SER A 125 7.34 17.90 22.98
C SER A 125 6.56 16.67 23.44
N GLN A 126 6.05 16.73 24.69
CA GLN A 126 5.13 15.69 25.19
C GLN A 126 3.91 15.57 24.26
N GLN A 127 3.34 16.69 23.83
CA GLN A 127 2.20 16.71 22.92
C GLN A 127 2.53 16.07 21.57
N ALA A 128 3.75 16.28 21.02
CA ALA A 128 4.19 15.61 19.81
C ALA A 128 4.25 14.08 19.98
N LEU A 129 4.68 13.63 21.14
CA LEU A 129 4.69 12.21 21.48
C LEU A 129 3.27 11.63 21.60
N GLU A 130 2.36 12.35 22.25
CA GLU A 130 0.95 11.96 22.39
C GLU A 130 0.22 11.87 21.05
N PHE A 131 0.55 12.74 20.08
CA PHE A 131 -0.05 12.76 18.75
C PHE A 131 0.64 11.84 17.74
N SER A 132 1.75 11.20 18.07
CA SER A 132 2.51 10.37 17.13
C SER A 132 1.74 9.14 16.69
N VAL A 133 1.21 8.34 17.61
CA VAL A 133 0.37 7.16 17.30
C VAL A 133 -0.97 7.56 16.64
N PRO A 134 -1.69 8.61 17.11
CA PRO A 134 -2.85 9.14 16.40
C PRO A 134 -2.62 9.46 14.93
N TYR A 135 -1.46 10.01 14.55
CA TYR A 135 -1.15 10.25 13.15
C TYR A 135 -0.95 8.96 12.34
N SER A 136 -0.32 7.95 12.90
CA SER A 136 -0.27 6.62 12.28
C SER A 136 -1.68 6.03 12.11
N PHE A 137 -2.55 6.15 13.12
CA PHE A 137 -3.95 5.72 13.03
C PHE A 137 -4.74 6.50 11.96
N PHE A 138 -4.47 7.78 11.82
CA PHE A 138 -5.10 8.62 10.81
C PHE A 138 -4.67 8.25 9.39
N HIS A 139 -3.37 8.10 9.14
CA HIS A 139 -2.83 7.82 7.81
C HIS A 139 -3.10 6.39 7.33
N TRP A 140 -3.13 5.40 8.25
CA TRP A 140 -3.38 3.98 7.95
C TRP A 140 -4.80 3.52 8.28
N GLY A 141 -5.67 4.45 8.64
CA GLY A 141 -7.03 4.17 9.08
C GLY A 141 -8.11 4.47 8.03
N ILE A 142 -9.20 5.04 8.53
CA ILE A 142 -10.49 5.17 7.82
C ILE A 142 -10.35 5.87 6.46
N SER A 143 -9.58 6.95 6.35
CA SER A 143 -9.43 7.73 5.11
C SER A 143 -8.75 6.93 3.99
N ALA A 144 -7.68 6.19 4.33
CA ALA A 144 -7.00 5.29 3.41
C ALA A 144 -7.96 4.21 2.88
N TRP A 145 -8.66 3.55 3.79
CA TRP A 145 -9.55 2.44 3.45
C TRP A 145 -10.83 2.90 2.76
N ALA A 146 -11.31 4.11 3.02
CA ALA A 146 -12.41 4.71 2.26
C ALA A 146 -12.03 4.95 0.80
N THR A 147 -10.80 5.41 0.53
CA THR A 147 -10.27 5.59 -0.83
C THR A 147 -10.20 4.27 -1.58
N TYR A 148 -9.66 3.23 -0.95
CA TYR A 148 -9.63 1.87 -1.52
C TYR A 148 -11.03 1.30 -1.72
N THR A 149 -11.94 1.52 -0.78
CA THR A 149 -13.33 1.05 -0.86
C THR A 149 -14.02 1.67 -2.07
N LEU A 150 -13.89 2.98 -2.27
CA LEU A 150 -14.49 3.66 -3.42
C LEU A 150 -14.00 3.08 -4.75
N ALA A 151 -12.69 2.93 -4.91
CA ALA A 151 -12.11 2.33 -6.12
C ALA A 151 -12.58 0.88 -6.34
N SER A 152 -12.70 0.10 -5.26
CA SER A 152 -13.14 -1.29 -5.27
C SER A 152 -14.61 -1.43 -5.64
N LEU A 153 -15.47 -0.57 -5.11
CA LEU A 153 -16.90 -0.58 -5.44
C LEU A 153 -17.13 -0.26 -6.92
N ILE A 154 -16.40 0.70 -7.48
CA ILE A 154 -16.50 1.04 -8.91
C ILE A 154 -16.12 -0.16 -9.77
N MET A 155 -15.04 -0.84 -9.43
CA MET A 155 -14.57 -2.03 -10.17
C MET A 155 -15.55 -3.19 -10.00
N ALA A 156 -16.00 -3.47 -8.77
CA ALA A 156 -16.94 -4.55 -8.49
C ALA A 156 -18.30 -4.31 -9.16
N TYR A 157 -18.79 -3.07 -9.18
CA TYR A 157 -20.00 -2.70 -9.85
C TYR A 157 -19.91 -2.87 -11.37
N HIS A 158 -18.81 -2.36 -11.97
CA HIS A 158 -18.48 -2.56 -13.37
C HIS A 158 -18.55 -4.03 -13.79
N PHE A 159 -18.01 -4.89 -12.95
CA PHE A 159 -17.79 -6.30 -13.24
C PHE A 159 -19.00 -7.17 -12.90
N HIS A 160 -19.49 -7.08 -11.68
CA HIS A 160 -20.54 -7.97 -11.16
C HIS A 160 -21.97 -7.48 -11.42
N VAL A 161 -22.19 -6.15 -11.50
CA VAL A 161 -23.52 -5.58 -11.74
C VAL A 161 -23.74 -5.30 -13.22
N ARG A 162 -22.81 -4.55 -13.83
CA ARG A 162 -22.89 -4.19 -15.27
C ARG A 162 -22.45 -5.31 -16.20
N LYS A 163 -21.84 -6.38 -15.66
CA LYS A 163 -21.34 -7.55 -16.41
C LYS A 163 -20.41 -7.17 -17.58
N ASN A 164 -19.66 -6.06 -17.41
CA ASN A 164 -18.69 -5.61 -18.40
C ASN A 164 -17.46 -6.50 -18.40
N LYS A 165 -16.82 -6.68 -19.58
CA LYS A 165 -15.64 -7.53 -19.73
C LYS A 165 -14.35 -6.74 -19.49
N GLY A 166 -13.34 -7.42 -18.96
CA GLY A 166 -11.98 -6.92 -18.79
C GLY A 166 -11.69 -6.36 -17.41
N LEU A 167 -10.56 -6.76 -16.87
CA LEU A 167 -10.04 -6.34 -15.56
C LEU A 167 -9.09 -5.15 -15.65
N SER A 168 -8.77 -4.68 -16.88
CA SER A 168 -7.87 -3.55 -17.08
C SER A 168 -8.54 -2.22 -16.72
N LEU A 169 -7.74 -1.24 -16.31
CA LEU A 169 -8.25 0.12 -16.09
C LEU A 169 -8.85 0.73 -17.35
N SER A 170 -8.24 0.46 -18.52
CA SER A 170 -8.76 0.89 -19.81
C SER A 170 -10.16 0.33 -20.09
N GLY A 171 -10.46 -0.90 -19.67
CA GLY A 171 -11.79 -1.50 -19.78
C GLY A 171 -12.86 -0.74 -19.00
N ILE A 172 -12.54 -0.34 -17.76
CA ILE A 172 -13.45 0.45 -16.93
C ILE A 172 -13.66 1.85 -17.52
N ILE A 173 -12.58 2.51 -17.91
CA ILE A 173 -12.64 3.85 -18.55
C ILE A 173 -13.44 3.79 -19.85
N ALA A 174 -13.25 2.76 -20.66
CA ALA A 174 -14.00 2.53 -21.89
C ALA A 174 -15.51 2.40 -21.63
N ALA A 175 -15.90 1.64 -20.63
CA ALA A 175 -17.31 1.49 -20.26
C ALA A 175 -17.96 2.80 -19.78
N ILE A 176 -17.18 3.71 -19.20
CA ILE A 176 -17.65 5.02 -18.70
C ILE A 176 -17.68 6.07 -19.82
N THR A 177 -16.65 6.12 -20.66
CA THR A 177 -16.41 7.23 -21.60
C THR A 177 -16.71 6.88 -23.06
N GLY A 178 -16.89 5.60 -23.39
CA GLY A 178 -17.02 5.12 -24.77
C GLY A 178 -15.69 5.03 -25.54
N VAL A 179 -14.56 5.35 -24.91
CA VAL A 179 -13.22 5.24 -25.53
C VAL A 179 -12.90 3.75 -25.75
N ARG A 180 -12.33 3.40 -26.89
CA ARG A 180 -11.95 2.01 -27.19
C ARG A 180 -10.79 1.57 -26.31
N PRO A 181 -10.89 0.44 -25.54
CA PRO A 181 -9.80 -0.04 -24.68
C PRO A 181 -8.50 -0.32 -25.44
N GLN A 182 -8.64 -0.82 -26.66
CA GLN A 182 -7.51 -1.14 -27.55
C GLN A 182 -7.02 0.08 -28.38
N GLY A 183 -7.66 1.24 -28.23
CA GLY A 183 -7.25 2.48 -28.87
C GLY A 183 -6.08 3.16 -28.14
N PRO A 184 -5.52 4.25 -28.72
CA PRO A 184 -4.35 4.93 -28.13
C PRO A 184 -4.58 5.39 -26.69
N TRP A 185 -5.73 5.95 -26.37
CA TRP A 185 -6.07 6.42 -25.03
C TRP A 185 -6.23 5.28 -24.00
N GLY A 186 -6.88 4.17 -24.41
CA GLY A 186 -6.97 2.99 -23.54
C GLY A 186 -5.59 2.41 -23.25
N LYS A 187 -4.74 2.29 -24.27
CA LYS A 187 -3.35 1.84 -24.09
C LYS A 187 -2.52 2.78 -23.24
N LEU A 188 -2.73 4.09 -23.35
CA LEU A 188 -2.06 5.07 -22.50
C LEU A 188 -2.43 4.87 -21.02
N VAL A 189 -3.70 4.62 -20.70
CA VAL A 189 -4.18 4.32 -19.35
C VAL A 189 -3.50 3.06 -18.79
N ASP A 190 -3.46 1.97 -19.57
CA ASP A 190 -2.84 0.72 -19.15
C ASP A 190 -1.30 0.84 -19.05
N LEU A 191 -0.67 1.62 -19.94
CA LEU A 191 0.76 1.94 -19.86
C LEU A 191 1.10 2.70 -18.56
N MET A 192 0.33 3.76 -18.26
CA MET A 192 0.48 4.53 -17.03
C MET A 192 0.32 3.63 -15.80
N PHE A 193 -0.65 2.71 -15.83
CA PHE A 193 -0.84 1.73 -14.76
C PHE A 193 0.40 0.86 -14.56
N LEU A 194 0.97 0.29 -15.62
CA LEU A 194 2.14 -0.60 -15.53
C LEU A 194 3.37 0.13 -14.98
N ILE A 195 3.64 1.35 -15.47
CA ILE A 195 4.76 2.17 -14.99
C ILE A 195 4.55 2.57 -13.52
N ALA A 196 3.37 3.07 -13.20
CA ALA A 196 3.06 3.54 -11.86
C ALA A 196 3.09 2.42 -10.81
N THR A 197 2.67 1.22 -11.19
CA THR A 197 2.72 0.05 -10.32
C THR A 197 4.16 -0.31 -9.94
N VAL A 198 5.10 -0.26 -10.87
CA VAL A 198 6.53 -0.48 -10.57
C VAL A 198 7.06 0.60 -9.65
N GLY A 199 6.74 1.87 -9.92
CA GLY A 199 7.17 2.99 -9.07
C GLY A 199 6.65 2.90 -7.63
N ALA A 200 5.36 2.61 -7.46
CA ALA A 200 4.74 2.47 -6.15
C ALA A 200 5.33 1.34 -5.31
N LEU A 201 5.70 0.22 -5.95
CA LEU A 201 6.31 -0.93 -5.28
C LEU A 201 7.73 -0.69 -4.81
N THR A 202 8.46 0.21 -5.46
CA THR A 202 9.89 0.42 -5.21
C THR A 202 10.15 0.76 -3.74
N ILE A 203 9.37 1.68 -3.15
CA ILE A 203 9.54 2.06 -1.74
C ILE A 203 9.31 0.87 -0.80
N SER A 204 8.24 0.09 -1.03
CA SER A 204 7.94 -1.07 -0.18
C SER A 204 9.03 -2.14 -0.25
N LEU A 205 9.56 -2.40 -1.45
CA LEU A 205 10.59 -3.41 -1.65
C LEU A 205 11.93 -2.98 -1.05
N VAL A 206 12.35 -1.74 -1.29
CA VAL A 206 13.65 -1.24 -0.81
C VAL A 206 13.66 -1.11 0.71
N VAL A 207 12.63 -0.51 1.32
CA VAL A 207 12.51 -0.39 2.78
C VAL A 207 12.48 -1.78 3.44
N THR A 208 11.73 -2.73 2.86
CA THR A 208 11.67 -4.10 3.38
C THR A 208 13.02 -4.80 3.27
N ALA A 209 13.71 -4.69 2.13
CA ALA A 209 15.02 -5.31 1.92
C ALA A 209 16.09 -4.72 2.86
N ALA A 210 16.12 -3.42 3.02
CA ALA A 210 17.06 -2.74 3.93
C ALA A 210 16.82 -3.16 5.39
N THR A 211 15.56 -3.14 5.85
CA THR A 211 15.19 -3.58 7.20
C THR A 211 15.53 -5.06 7.43
N PHE A 212 15.25 -5.91 6.44
CA PHE A 212 15.58 -7.33 6.52
C PHE A 212 17.09 -7.54 6.61
N THR A 213 17.87 -6.88 5.75
CA THR A 213 19.33 -7.02 5.74
C THR A 213 19.95 -6.54 7.05
N ARG A 214 19.46 -5.43 7.59
CA ARG A 214 19.91 -4.92 8.89
C ARG A 214 19.63 -5.90 10.01
N GLY A 215 18.41 -6.46 10.05
CA GLY A 215 18.05 -7.49 11.03
C GLY A 215 18.86 -8.77 10.87
N LEU A 216 19.09 -9.22 9.62
CA LEU A 216 19.92 -10.39 9.33
C LEU A 216 21.37 -10.16 9.78
N SER A 217 21.93 -8.97 9.53
CA SER A 217 23.25 -8.57 10.01
C SER A 217 23.37 -8.68 11.52
N ALA A 218 22.35 -8.19 12.26
CA ALA A 218 22.31 -8.27 13.72
C ALA A 218 22.24 -9.72 14.27
N LEU A 219 21.61 -10.63 13.52
CA LEU A 219 21.47 -12.04 13.93
C LEU A 219 22.70 -12.89 13.59
N THR A 220 23.34 -12.61 12.45
CA THR A 220 24.33 -13.52 11.84
C THR A 220 25.74 -12.94 11.76
N GLY A 221 25.90 -11.61 11.92
CA GLY A 221 27.16 -10.92 11.71
C GLY A 221 27.49 -10.67 10.22
N LEU A 222 26.60 -11.00 9.28
CA LEU A 222 26.79 -10.69 7.87
C LEU A 222 26.85 -9.17 7.65
N PRO A 223 27.64 -8.67 6.67
CA PRO A 223 27.73 -7.23 6.44
C PRO A 223 26.39 -6.66 5.95
N ASP A 224 26.02 -5.48 6.47
CA ASP A 224 24.90 -4.70 5.97
C ASP A 224 25.39 -3.85 4.79
N ASN A 225 25.28 -4.41 3.59
CA ASN A 225 25.72 -3.77 2.36
C ASN A 225 24.82 -4.13 1.17
N PHE A 226 25.04 -3.44 0.06
CA PHE A 226 24.29 -3.66 -1.18
C PHE A 226 24.26 -5.13 -1.63
N THR A 227 25.38 -5.84 -1.51
CA THR A 227 25.47 -7.24 -1.97
C THR A 227 24.48 -8.14 -1.22
N VAL A 228 24.39 -7.99 0.11
CA VAL A 228 23.44 -8.76 0.92
C VAL A 228 22.01 -8.30 0.67
N GLN A 229 21.77 -6.99 0.52
CA GLN A 229 20.45 -6.46 0.15
C GLN A 229 19.99 -6.98 -1.22
N ALA A 230 20.87 -6.98 -2.20
CA ALA A 230 20.60 -7.55 -3.52
C ALA A 230 20.26 -9.04 -3.44
N PHE A 231 21.02 -9.81 -2.66
CA PHE A 231 20.72 -11.23 -2.42
C PHE A 231 19.34 -11.44 -1.79
N VAL A 232 18.96 -10.62 -0.80
CA VAL A 232 17.64 -10.68 -0.16
C VAL A 232 16.52 -10.38 -1.16
N ILE A 233 16.70 -9.36 -2.02
CA ILE A 233 15.72 -9.03 -3.07
C ILE A 233 15.60 -10.18 -4.07
N LEU A 234 16.71 -10.73 -4.52
CA LEU A 234 16.72 -11.85 -5.48
C LEU A 234 16.12 -13.13 -4.87
N LEU A 235 16.41 -13.41 -3.59
CA LEU A 235 15.81 -14.53 -2.87
C LEU A 235 14.28 -14.37 -2.76
N SER A 236 13.83 -13.18 -2.36
CA SER A 236 12.41 -12.85 -2.32
C SER A 236 11.79 -12.99 -3.72
N GLY A 237 12.49 -12.47 -4.74
CA GLY A 237 12.14 -12.61 -6.15
C GLY A 237 11.94 -14.07 -6.56
N GLY A 238 12.86 -14.93 -6.17
CA GLY A 238 12.76 -16.38 -6.41
C GLY A 238 11.54 -17.00 -5.74
N ILE A 239 11.26 -16.64 -4.48
CA ILE A 239 10.10 -17.16 -3.73
C ILE A 239 8.79 -16.79 -4.43
N PHE A 240 8.59 -15.52 -4.82
CA PHE A 240 7.33 -15.15 -5.45
C PHE A 240 7.24 -15.56 -6.93
N CYS A 241 8.35 -15.69 -7.65
CA CYS A 241 8.37 -16.33 -8.97
C CYS A 241 7.92 -17.78 -8.88
N LEU A 242 8.40 -18.52 -7.89
CA LEU A 242 7.98 -19.89 -7.63
C LEU A 242 6.50 -19.98 -7.24
N SER A 243 6.04 -19.10 -6.34
CA SER A 243 4.63 -18.99 -5.95
C SER A 243 3.74 -18.70 -7.17
N SER A 244 4.15 -17.76 -8.00
CA SER A 244 3.46 -17.38 -9.23
C SER A 244 3.37 -18.51 -10.24
N TRP A 245 4.42 -19.33 -10.34
CA TRP A 245 4.46 -20.51 -11.21
C TRP A 245 3.53 -21.63 -10.72
N ILE A 246 3.51 -21.90 -9.40
CA ILE A 246 2.64 -22.91 -8.79
C ILE A 246 1.16 -22.54 -8.95
N GLY A 247 0.85 -21.24 -9.02
CA GLY A 247 -0.48 -20.71 -9.30
C GLY A 247 -1.23 -20.22 -8.07
N ILE A 248 -2.28 -19.43 -8.30
CA ILE A 248 -3.01 -18.66 -7.28
C ILE A 248 -3.59 -19.55 -6.17
N ASN A 249 -4.22 -20.66 -6.54
CA ASN A 249 -4.96 -21.49 -5.58
C ASN A 249 -4.05 -22.19 -4.56
N ASN A 250 -2.80 -22.48 -4.92
CA ASN A 250 -1.88 -23.21 -4.06
C ASN A 250 -0.71 -22.38 -3.55
N GLY A 251 -0.18 -21.43 -4.35
CA GLY A 251 0.96 -20.60 -4.00
C GLY A 251 0.51 -19.36 -3.22
N LEU A 252 -0.13 -18.40 -3.90
CA LEU A 252 -0.52 -17.12 -3.33
C LEU A 252 -1.45 -17.27 -2.11
N GLN A 253 -2.43 -18.20 -2.18
CA GLN A 253 -3.36 -18.40 -1.07
C GLN A 253 -2.66 -18.92 0.21
N ARG A 254 -1.66 -19.80 0.08
CA ARG A 254 -0.88 -20.29 1.23
C ARG A 254 -0.02 -19.18 1.82
N LEU A 255 0.69 -18.43 0.97
CA LEU A 255 1.47 -17.27 1.42
C LEU A 255 0.60 -16.25 2.14
N SER A 256 -0.54 -15.88 1.58
CA SER A 256 -1.46 -14.91 2.18
C SER A 256 -2.00 -15.36 3.54
N LYS A 257 -2.27 -16.66 3.74
CA LYS A 257 -2.65 -17.20 5.06
C LYS A 257 -1.52 -17.09 6.08
N MET A 258 -0.27 -17.41 5.68
CA MET A 258 0.90 -17.29 6.56
C MET A 258 1.14 -15.83 6.94
N VAL A 259 1.03 -14.92 5.98
CA VAL A 259 1.09 -13.47 6.19
C VAL A 259 0.07 -13.02 7.22
N GLY A 260 -1.19 -13.41 7.04
CA GLY A 260 -2.27 -13.01 7.94
C GLY A 260 -2.04 -13.43 9.38
N TRP A 261 -1.64 -14.68 9.58
CA TRP A 261 -1.29 -15.16 10.93
C TRP A 261 -0.05 -14.45 11.47
N GLY A 262 1.01 -14.25 10.69
CA GLY A 262 2.21 -13.53 11.11
C GLY A 262 1.89 -12.09 11.52
N ALA A 263 1.10 -11.37 10.71
CA ALA A 263 0.68 -10.01 10.97
C ALA A 263 -0.14 -9.85 12.27
N PHE A 264 -0.89 -10.87 12.65
CA PHE A 264 -1.68 -10.87 13.88
C PHE A 264 -0.89 -11.36 15.09
N LEU A 265 -0.14 -12.46 14.94
CA LEU A 265 0.57 -13.09 16.07
C LEU A 265 1.77 -12.27 16.54
N LEU A 266 2.49 -11.59 15.64
CA LEU A 266 3.65 -10.77 16.06
C LEU A 266 3.25 -9.66 17.04
N PRO A 267 2.32 -8.74 16.72
CA PRO A 267 1.91 -7.72 17.69
C PRO A 267 1.20 -8.34 18.89
N LEU A 268 0.44 -9.43 18.75
CA LEU A 268 -0.17 -10.11 19.88
C LEU A 268 0.89 -10.60 20.88
N LEU A 269 1.98 -11.17 20.40
CA LEU A 269 3.09 -11.59 21.28
C LEU A 269 3.73 -10.36 21.95
N VAL A 270 3.96 -9.25 21.23
CA VAL A 270 4.47 -8.02 21.84
C VAL A 270 3.52 -7.49 22.90
N LEU A 271 2.22 -7.52 22.67
CA LEU A 271 1.21 -7.11 23.64
C LEU A 271 1.27 -7.96 24.92
N ILE A 272 1.49 -9.28 24.79
CA ILE A 272 1.52 -10.21 25.93
C ILE A 272 2.82 -10.10 26.74
N VAL A 273 3.98 -10.00 26.06
CA VAL A 273 5.29 -10.01 26.75
C VAL A 273 5.81 -8.61 27.08
N GLY A 274 5.23 -7.59 26.48
CA GLY A 274 5.58 -6.18 26.66
C GLY A 274 4.80 -5.52 27.80
N PRO A 275 4.87 -4.19 27.90
CA PRO A 275 4.14 -3.39 28.91
C PRO A 275 2.65 -3.27 28.51
N THR A 276 1.88 -4.35 28.69
CA THR A 276 0.49 -4.48 28.22
C THR A 276 -0.40 -3.31 28.63
N GLU A 277 -0.29 -2.85 29.89
CA GLU A 277 -1.09 -1.71 30.39
C GLU A 277 -0.77 -0.43 29.62
N PHE A 278 0.51 -0.11 29.45
CA PHE A 278 0.92 1.07 28.69
C PHE A 278 0.45 0.99 27.23
N ILE A 279 0.63 -0.17 26.59
CA ILE A 279 0.22 -0.39 25.19
C ILE A 279 -1.30 -0.21 25.03
N THR A 280 -2.10 -0.82 25.90
CA THR A 280 -3.57 -0.71 25.82
C THR A 280 -4.05 0.70 26.09
N ASN A 281 -3.48 1.39 27.08
CA ASN A 281 -3.82 2.78 27.37
C ASN A 281 -3.43 3.70 26.22
N SER A 282 -2.27 3.50 25.59
CA SER A 282 -1.82 4.25 24.42
C SER A 282 -2.77 4.06 23.22
N ILE A 283 -3.20 2.83 22.96
CA ILE A 283 -4.14 2.54 21.85
C ILE A 283 -5.48 3.24 22.09
N ILE A 284 -6.04 3.13 23.30
CA ILE A 284 -7.32 3.78 23.64
C ILE A 284 -7.21 5.30 23.51
N ASN A 285 -6.13 5.88 24.03
CA ASN A 285 -5.87 7.31 23.91
C ASN A 285 -5.73 7.74 22.44
N ALA A 286 -4.99 6.96 21.64
CA ALA A 286 -4.81 7.24 20.21
C ALA A 286 -6.13 7.19 19.43
N ILE A 287 -7.03 6.24 19.73
CA ILE A 287 -8.39 6.19 19.14
C ILE A 287 -9.16 7.45 19.51
N GLY A 288 -9.12 7.87 20.79
CA GLY A 288 -9.79 9.08 21.27
C GLY A 288 -9.29 10.33 20.55
N LEU A 289 -7.98 10.56 20.52
CA LEU A 289 -7.36 11.72 19.88
C LEU A 289 -7.58 11.74 18.38
N THR A 290 -7.45 10.59 17.69
CA THR A 290 -7.70 10.48 16.25
C THR A 290 -9.16 10.81 15.93
N THR A 291 -10.12 10.30 16.71
CA THR A 291 -11.54 10.56 16.51
C THR A 291 -11.89 12.01 16.76
N GLN A 292 -11.40 12.59 17.87
CA GLN A 292 -11.64 13.98 18.25
C GLN A 292 -11.09 14.96 17.20
N ASN A 293 -9.91 14.70 16.67
CA ASN A 293 -9.20 15.61 15.78
C ASN A 293 -9.30 15.24 14.30
N PHE A 294 -10.15 14.27 13.94
CA PHE A 294 -10.18 13.67 12.59
C PHE A 294 -10.35 14.71 11.48
N LEU A 295 -11.31 15.63 11.61
CA LEU A 295 -11.55 16.66 10.58
C LEU A 295 -10.41 17.68 10.54
N GLN A 296 -9.87 18.05 11.69
CA GLN A 296 -8.72 18.96 11.76
C GLN A 296 -7.51 18.33 11.08
N MET A 297 -7.17 17.09 11.39
CA MET A 297 -6.07 16.35 10.73
C MET A 297 -6.31 16.19 9.22
N SER A 298 -7.57 15.95 8.80
CA SER A 298 -7.93 15.78 7.39
C SER A 298 -7.77 17.05 6.55
N LEU A 299 -8.00 18.22 7.15
CA LEU A 299 -8.02 19.51 6.45
C LEU A 299 -6.88 20.45 6.90
N PHE A 300 -5.94 19.95 7.70
CA PHE A 300 -4.78 20.73 8.12
C PHE A 300 -3.84 20.95 6.93
N THR A 301 -3.72 22.20 6.49
CA THR A 301 -2.87 22.62 5.36
C THR A 301 -1.66 23.44 5.79
N ASP A 302 -1.64 23.88 7.07
CA ASP A 302 -0.59 24.71 7.64
C ASP A 302 -0.31 26.00 6.82
N PRO A 303 -1.31 26.87 6.61
CA PRO A 303 -1.17 28.03 5.73
C PRO A 303 -0.28 29.14 6.30
N LEU A 304 -0.03 29.14 7.61
CA LEU A 304 0.82 30.12 8.32
C LEU A 304 2.23 29.59 8.60
N GLY A 305 2.45 28.28 8.47
CA GLY A 305 3.73 27.62 8.60
C GLY A 305 4.35 27.30 7.23
N ASP A 306 5.26 26.36 7.20
CA ASP A 306 5.90 25.92 5.96
C ASP A 306 5.10 24.83 5.20
N GLY A 307 4.09 24.23 5.82
CA GLY A 307 3.27 23.16 5.28
C GLY A 307 4.01 21.85 5.04
N SER A 308 5.21 21.69 5.55
CA SER A 308 6.08 20.53 5.28
C SER A 308 5.48 19.23 5.80
N PHE A 309 4.93 19.22 7.01
CA PHE A 309 4.28 18.03 7.56
C PHE A 309 3.14 17.54 6.65
N THR A 310 2.24 18.44 6.29
CA THR A 310 1.09 18.09 5.46
C THR A 310 1.52 17.52 4.11
N ARG A 311 2.51 18.16 3.46
CA ARG A 311 3.01 17.69 2.17
C ARG A 311 3.73 16.34 2.28
N ASN A 312 4.63 16.20 3.26
CA ASN A 312 5.54 15.05 3.35
C ASN A 312 4.88 13.83 3.99
N TRP A 313 3.73 13.99 4.66
CA TRP A 313 3.01 12.91 5.31
C TRP A 313 1.58 12.78 4.78
N THR A 314 0.67 13.69 5.09
CA THR A 314 -0.75 13.52 4.75
C THR A 314 -0.99 13.44 3.24
N VAL A 315 -0.47 14.41 2.47
CA VAL A 315 -0.64 14.42 1.01
C VAL A 315 0.13 13.26 0.36
N PHE A 316 1.33 12.97 0.84
CA PHE A 316 2.11 11.82 0.41
C PHE A 316 1.32 10.52 0.60
N TYR A 317 0.78 10.27 1.81
CA TYR A 317 -0.01 9.07 2.07
C TYR A 317 -1.24 8.96 1.19
N TRP A 318 -1.99 10.06 1.00
CA TRP A 318 -3.16 10.04 0.14
C TRP A 318 -2.82 9.70 -1.31
N LEU A 319 -1.75 10.24 -1.84
CA LEU A 319 -1.26 9.91 -3.18
C LEU A 319 -0.72 8.48 -3.24
N TRP A 320 -0.03 8.03 -2.21
CA TRP A 320 0.44 6.64 -2.13
C TRP A 320 -0.73 5.66 -2.17
N TRP A 321 -1.75 5.88 -1.35
CA TRP A 321 -2.96 5.04 -1.37
C TRP A 321 -3.66 5.08 -2.72
N ILE A 322 -3.79 6.23 -3.35
CA ILE A 322 -4.38 6.36 -4.70
C ILE A 322 -3.62 5.52 -5.72
N SER A 323 -2.28 5.47 -5.66
CA SER A 323 -1.45 4.68 -6.58
C SER A 323 -1.70 3.17 -6.46
N TYR A 324 -2.05 2.68 -5.28
CA TYR A 324 -2.34 1.25 -5.04
C TYR A 324 -3.81 0.87 -5.27
N THR A 325 -4.71 1.84 -5.49
CA THR A 325 -6.15 1.56 -5.66
C THR A 325 -6.47 0.50 -6.71
N PRO A 326 -5.78 0.36 -7.86
CA PRO A 326 -6.15 -0.64 -8.84
C PRO A 326 -5.92 -2.08 -8.35
N GLY A 327 -4.81 -2.33 -7.68
CA GLY A 327 -4.47 -3.65 -7.14
C GLY A 327 -5.43 -4.08 -6.03
N VAL A 328 -5.69 -3.19 -5.07
CA VAL A 328 -6.64 -3.44 -3.98
C VAL A 328 -8.05 -3.62 -4.52
N ALA A 329 -8.48 -2.78 -5.48
CA ALA A 329 -9.80 -2.88 -6.09
C ALA A 329 -10.02 -4.22 -6.79
N MET A 330 -9.02 -4.76 -7.47
CA MET A 330 -9.09 -6.07 -8.11
C MET A 330 -9.25 -7.19 -7.08
N PHE A 331 -8.46 -7.16 -6.01
CA PHE A 331 -8.56 -8.12 -4.91
C PHE A 331 -9.95 -8.10 -4.26
N VAL A 332 -10.41 -6.91 -3.85
CA VAL A 332 -11.72 -6.73 -3.18
C VAL A 332 -12.87 -7.16 -4.09
N THR A 333 -12.82 -6.80 -5.38
CA THR A 333 -13.81 -7.23 -6.39
C THR A 333 -13.93 -8.74 -6.42
N ARG A 334 -12.79 -9.45 -6.46
CA ARG A 334 -12.76 -10.91 -6.56
C ARG A 334 -13.35 -11.59 -5.32
N VAL A 335 -13.01 -11.14 -4.12
CA VAL A 335 -13.44 -11.79 -2.87
C VAL A 335 -14.82 -11.38 -2.40
N SER A 336 -15.44 -10.37 -3.03
CA SER A 336 -16.71 -9.77 -2.58
C SER A 336 -17.92 -10.09 -3.46
N HIS A 337 -17.77 -11.02 -4.42
CA HIS A 337 -18.92 -11.50 -5.20
C HIS A 337 -20.07 -11.95 -4.29
N GLY A 338 -21.31 -11.60 -4.65
CA GLY A 338 -22.51 -11.95 -3.87
C GLY A 338 -22.72 -11.12 -2.60
N ARG A 339 -21.85 -10.18 -2.24
CA ARG A 339 -21.98 -9.26 -1.09
C ARG A 339 -22.78 -8.01 -1.48
N LYS A 340 -23.43 -7.37 -0.50
CA LYS A 340 -24.03 -6.05 -0.68
C LYS A 340 -22.98 -4.96 -0.61
N ILE A 341 -23.20 -3.85 -1.32
CA ILE A 341 -22.30 -2.68 -1.30
C ILE A 341 -22.01 -2.24 0.14
N LYS A 342 -23.01 -2.12 1.01
CA LYS A 342 -22.80 -1.73 2.42
C LYS A 342 -21.97 -2.74 3.21
N GLU A 343 -22.07 -4.03 2.90
CA GLU A 343 -21.25 -5.06 3.55
C GLU A 343 -19.77 -4.87 3.17
N VAL A 344 -19.51 -4.62 1.86
CA VAL A 344 -18.14 -4.36 1.38
C VAL A 344 -17.58 -3.09 1.99
N ILE A 345 -18.37 -2.02 2.08
CA ILE A 345 -17.94 -0.75 2.68
C ILE A 345 -17.50 -0.96 4.13
N TRP A 346 -18.40 -1.46 4.97
CA TRP A 346 -18.10 -1.62 6.39
C TRP A 346 -17.03 -2.69 6.64
N GLY A 347 -17.06 -3.78 5.87
CA GLY A 347 -16.07 -4.85 6.00
C GLY A 347 -14.65 -4.38 5.67
N LEU A 348 -14.49 -3.65 4.56
CA LEU A 348 -13.16 -3.18 4.15
C LEU A 348 -12.66 -2.03 5.04
N ILE A 349 -13.49 -1.02 5.31
CA ILE A 349 -13.07 0.12 6.14
C ILE A 349 -12.77 -0.33 7.57
N LEU A 350 -13.72 -1.00 8.24
CA LEU A 350 -13.54 -1.37 9.63
C LEU A 350 -12.53 -2.51 9.80
N GLY A 351 -12.61 -3.55 8.97
CA GLY A 351 -11.70 -4.68 9.06
C GLY A 351 -10.25 -4.27 8.89
N SER A 352 -9.95 -3.54 7.81
CA SER A 352 -8.56 -3.13 7.55
C SER A 352 -8.08 -2.06 8.52
N THR A 353 -8.93 -1.10 8.92
CA THR A 353 -8.58 -0.10 9.94
C THR A 353 -8.21 -0.76 11.27
N VAL A 354 -9.02 -1.72 11.73
CA VAL A 354 -8.73 -2.44 12.99
C VAL A 354 -7.41 -3.22 12.89
N GLY A 355 -7.15 -3.86 11.75
CA GLY A 355 -5.88 -4.54 11.51
C GLY A 355 -4.66 -3.62 11.59
N CYS A 356 -4.73 -2.46 10.92
CA CYS A 356 -3.67 -1.45 10.97
C CYS A 356 -3.53 -0.87 12.39
N TRP A 357 -4.61 -0.44 13.01
CA TRP A 357 -4.58 0.17 14.34
C TRP A 357 -4.05 -0.82 15.41
N PHE A 358 -4.40 -2.09 15.29
CA PHE A 358 -3.84 -3.12 16.19
C PHE A 358 -2.33 -3.25 16.00
N PHE A 359 -1.86 -3.37 14.75
CA PHE A 359 -0.44 -3.53 14.48
C PHE A 359 0.37 -2.30 14.89
N PHE A 360 0.02 -1.12 14.39
CA PHE A 360 0.70 0.14 14.71
C PHE A 360 0.59 0.46 16.19
N GLY A 361 -0.62 0.38 16.75
CA GLY A 361 -0.85 0.69 18.16
C GLY A 361 0.00 -0.13 19.11
N VAL A 362 0.14 -1.43 18.86
CA VAL A 362 0.97 -2.30 19.72
C VAL A 362 2.46 -2.02 19.52
N MET A 363 2.91 -2.00 18.24
CA MET A 363 4.34 -1.94 17.95
C MET A 363 4.93 -0.56 18.27
N GLU A 364 4.23 0.52 17.88
CA GLU A 364 4.66 1.89 18.18
C GLU A 364 4.61 2.18 19.69
N SER A 365 3.54 1.76 20.39
CA SER A 365 3.46 1.97 21.84
C SER A 365 4.57 1.21 22.57
N TYR A 366 4.93 0.02 22.12
CA TYR A 366 6.10 -0.68 22.65
C TYR A 366 7.39 0.13 22.43
N ALA A 367 7.62 0.63 21.21
CA ALA A 367 8.80 1.43 20.88
C ALA A 367 8.85 2.74 21.68
N ILE A 368 7.71 3.41 21.86
CA ILE A 368 7.58 4.60 22.71
C ILE A 368 7.89 4.27 24.17
N HIS A 369 7.42 3.13 24.69
CA HIS A 369 7.75 2.71 26.05
C HIS A 369 9.26 2.50 26.24
N GLN A 370 9.96 1.93 25.26
CA GLN A 370 11.42 1.80 25.31
C GLN A 370 12.11 3.18 25.30
N PHE A 371 11.57 4.13 24.55
CA PHE A 371 12.08 5.49 24.48
C PHE A 371 11.91 6.26 25.80
N ILE A 372 10.70 6.30 26.36
CA ILE A 372 10.42 7.07 27.58
C ILE A 372 11.13 6.52 28.83
N ASN A 373 11.44 5.21 28.83
CA ASN A 373 12.21 4.57 29.90
C ASN A 373 13.73 4.62 29.68
N GLY A 374 14.20 5.32 28.65
CA GLY A 374 15.62 5.49 28.38
C GLY A 374 16.36 4.22 27.91
N VAL A 375 15.63 3.18 27.49
CA VAL A 375 16.23 1.92 27.00
C VAL A 375 16.80 2.12 25.59
N ILE A 376 16.04 2.78 24.71
CA ILE A 376 16.45 3.08 23.34
C ILE A 376 15.99 4.49 22.97
N ASN A 377 16.91 5.35 22.56
CA ASN A 377 16.57 6.65 21.99
C ASN A 377 16.20 6.48 20.51
N VAL A 378 15.02 5.93 20.23
CA VAL A 378 14.54 5.63 18.88
C VAL A 378 14.63 6.84 17.93
N PRO A 379 14.20 8.08 18.30
CA PRO A 379 14.36 9.25 17.43
C PRO A 379 15.81 9.54 17.07
N GLN A 380 16.75 9.45 18.01
CA GLN A 380 18.17 9.67 17.75
C GLN A 380 18.75 8.56 16.84
N VAL A 381 18.42 7.30 17.10
CA VAL A 381 18.87 6.18 16.26
C VAL A 381 18.37 6.35 14.83
N LEU A 382 17.13 6.78 14.67
CA LEU A 382 16.52 7.04 13.36
C LEU A 382 17.28 8.14 12.59
N GLU A 383 17.67 9.22 13.26
CA GLU A 383 18.43 10.33 12.66
C GLU A 383 19.88 9.94 12.30
N THR A 384 20.55 9.17 13.16
CA THR A 384 22.00 8.92 13.04
C THR A 384 22.35 7.62 12.35
N LEU A 385 21.51 6.59 12.49
CA LEU A 385 21.78 5.22 12.02
C LEU A 385 20.71 4.67 11.08
N GLY A 386 19.65 5.45 10.83
CA GLY A 386 18.53 5.05 9.97
C GLY A 386 17.42 4.30 10.68
N GLY A 387 16.24 4.33 10.07
CA GLY A 387 15.04 3.72 10.64
C GLY A 387 15.12 2.20 10.73
N GLU A 388 15.83 1.54 9.82
CA GLU A 388 16.05 0.10 9.82
C GLU A 388 16.81 -0.36 11.08
N THR A 389 17.78 0.46 11.53
CA THR A 389 18.51 0.22 12.78
C THR A 389 17.60 0.44 13.98
N ALA A 390 16.76 1.46 13.95
CA ALA A 390 15.79 1.71 15.01
C ALA A 390 14.81 0.54 15.16
N VAL A 391 14.25 0.04 14.06
CA VAL A 391 13.38 -1.15 14.05
C VAL A 391 14.09 -2.37 14.63
N GLN A 392 15.31 -2.64 14.19
CA GLN A 392 16.12 -3.75 14.65
C GLN A 392 16.38 -3.66 16.16
N GLN A 393 16.77 -2.49 16.69
CA GLN A 393 17.03 -2.30 18.12
C GLN A 393 15.76 -2.48 18.97
N VAL A 394 14.63 -1.93 18.52
CA VAL A 394 13.33 -2.09 19.21
C VAL A 394 12.95 -3.56 19.29
N LEU A 395 13.07 -4.33 18.21
CA LEU A 395 12.74 -5.76 18.24
C LEU A 395 13.70 -6.56 19.11
N MET A 396 14.98 -6.20 19.11
CA MET A 396 15.99 -6.85 19.96
C MET A 396 15.83 -6.56 21.45
N SER A 397 15.13 -5.48 21.84
CA SER A 397 14.85 -5.16 23.25
C SER A 397 13.72 -6.02 23.86
N LEU A 398 12.99 -6.77 23.04
CA LEU A 398 11.97 -7.71 23.54
C LEU A 398 12.59 -8.89 24.28
N PRO A 399 11.86 -9.52 25.22
CA PRO A 399 12.27 -10.81 25.77
C PRO A 399 12.54 -11.82 24.65
N ALA A 400 13.70 -12.49 24.69
CA ALA A 400 14.18 -13.34 23.60
C ALA A 400 14.30 -12.60 22.24
N GLY A 401 14.77 -11.35 22.23
CA GLY A 401 14.76 -10.43 21.08
C GLY A 401 15.34 -11.00 19.79
N LYS A 402 16.42 -11.84 19.88
CA LYS A 402 16.97 -12.54 18.70
C LYS A 402 15.94 -13.46 18.02
N LEU A 403 15.21 -14.24 18.83
CA LEU A 403 14.18 -15.14 18.30
C LEU A 403 13.02 -14.33 17.71
N PHE A 404 12.62 -13.25 18.39
CA PHE A 404 11.57 -12.37 17.92
C PHE A 404 11.96 -11.67 16.61
N LEU A 405 13.17 -11.15 16.52
CA LEU A 405 13.70 -10.55 15.29
C LEU A 405 13.73 -11.58 14.16
N ALA A 406 14.20 -12.81 14.39
CA ALA A 406 14.21 -13.86 13.38
C ALA A 406 12.79 -14.19 12.87
N ALA A 407 11.80 -14.30 13.74
CA ALA A 407 10.41 -14.51 13.38
C ALA A 407 9.85 -13.32 12.58
N TYR A 408 10.18 -12.09 12.99
CA TYR A 408 9.76 -10.87 12.30
C TYR A 408 10.30 -10.80 10.88
N LEU A 409 11.58 -11.10 10.69
CA LEU A 409 12.22 -11.17 9.37
C LEU A 409 11.58 -12.26 8.49
N GLY A 410 11.27 -13.43 9.08
CA GLY A 410 10.57 -14.50 8.37
C GLY A 410 9.20 -14.05 7.85
N VAL A 411 8.42 -13.37 8.68
CA VAL A 411 7.13 -12.79 8.30
C VAL A 411 7.31 -11.72 7.22
N MET A 412 8.32 -10.85 7.35
CA MET A 412 8.61 -9.78 6.41
C MET A 412 8.87 -10.28 4.98
N ILE A 413 9.66 -11.34 4.82
CA ILE A 413 9.93 -11.97 3.51
C ILE A 413 8.66 -12.57 2.90
N ILE A 414 7.85 -13.25 3.71
CA ILE A 414 6.61 -13.85 3.23
C ILE A 414 5.60 -12.77 2.81
N PHE A 415 5.55 -11.66 3.55
CA PHE A 415 4.75 -10.48 3.18
C PHE A 415 5.20 -9.90 1.83
N LEU A 416 6.50 -9.69 1.67
CA LEU A 416 7.06 -9.16 0.44
C LEU A 416 6.71 -10.07 -0.74
N ALA A 417 6.93 -11.37 -0.61
CA ALA A 417 6.65 -12.35 -1.65
C ALA A 417 5.15 -12.39 -2.02
N SER A 418 4.27 -12.37 -1.04
CA SER A 418 2.81 -12.36 -1.27
C SER A 418 2.34 -11.09 -1.98
N HIS A 419 2.87 -9.94 -1.58
CA HIS A 419 2.55 -8.65 -2.19
C HIS A 419 3.01 -8.59 -3.65
N MET A 420 4.26 -9.00 -3.92
CA MET A 420 4.83 -9.01 -5.26
C MET A 420 4.10 -9.96 -6.20
N ASP A 421 3.70 -11.15 -5.73
CA ASP A 421 2.92 -12.11 -6.54
C ASP A 421 1.54 -11.53 -6.93
N ALA A 422 0.85 -10.87 -6.01
CA ALA A 422 -0.42 -10.21 -6.30
C ALA A 422 -0.27 -9.09 -7.35
N VAL A 423 0.80 -8.31 -7.26
CA VAL A 423 1.08 -7.24 -8.22
C VAL A 423 1.46 -7.78 -9.59
N ALA A 424 2.34 -8.79 -9.66
CA ALA A 424 2.70 -9.44 -10.92
C ALA A 424 1.48 -10.02 -11.63
N TYR A 425 0.54 -10.61 -10.86
CA TYR A 425 -0.74 -11.05 -11.39
C TYR A 425 -1.54 -9.90 -12.03
N THR A 426 -1.66 -8.77 -11.33
CA THR A 426 -2.40 -7.61 -11.82
C THR A 426 -1.78 -7.02 -13.08
N MET A 427 -0.44 -6.94 -13.14
CA MET A 427 0.27 -6.46 -14.34
C MET A 427 0.10 -7.42 -15.52
N ALA A 428 0.16 -8.72 -15.28
CA ALA A 428 -0.07 -9.73 -16.29
C ALA A 428 -1.51 -9.72 -16.81
N ALA A 429 -2.50 -9.54 -15.92
CA ALA A 429 -3.91 -9.41 -16.29
C ALA A 429 -4.14 -8.18 -17.17
N THR A 430 -3.57 -7.03 -16.83
CA THR A 430 -3.65 -5.79 -17.63
C THR A 430 -2.98 -5.95 -18.99
N SER A 431 -1.89 -6.73 -19.07
CA SER A 431 -1.14 -7.00 -20.30
C SER A 431 -1.74 -8.13 -21.16
N THR A 432 -2.91 -8.68 -20.76
CA THR A 432 -3.60 -9.76 -21.49
C THR A 432 -4.88 -9.23 -22.12
N ARG A 433 -5.00 -9.32 -23.45
CA ARG A 433 -6.21 -8.96 -24.16
C ARG A 433 -7.31 -9.98 -23.94
N ASN A 434 -8.55 -9.51 -23.81
CA ASN A 434 -9.76 -10.33 -23.72
C ASN A 434 -9.76 -11.32 -22.53
N LEU A 435 -9.11 -10.98 -21.42
CA LEU A 435 -9.21 -11.73 -20.19
C LEU A 435 -10.66 -11.68 -19.68
N GLN A 436 -11.29 -12.85 -19.48
CA GLN A 436 -12.67 -12.96 -18.99
C GLN A 436 -12.71 -13.21 -17.49
N GLU A 437 -13.91 -13.11 -16.92
CA GLU A 437 -14.16 -13.47 -15.52
C GLU A 437 -13.77 -14.93 -15.26
N GLY A 438 -13.02 -15.17 -14.19
CA GLY A 438 -12.53 -16.51 -13.84
C GLY A 438 -11.28 -16.97 -14.61
N ASP A 439 -10.83 -16.17 -15.58
CA ASP A 439 -9.61 -16.47 -16.33
C ASP A 439 -8.34 -16.00 -15.58
N ASP A 440 -7.31 -16.83 -15.60
CA ASP A 440 -5.97 -16.45 -15.16
C ASP A 440 -5.11 -15.97 -16.35
N PRO A 441 -4.26 -14.94 -16.17
CA PRO A 441 -3.28 -14.57 -17.15
C PRO A 441 -2.23 -15.67 -17.36
N ASP A 442 -1.55 -15.63 -18.51
CA ASP A 442 -0.51 -16.61 -18.87
C ASP A 442 0.59 -16.66 -17.79
N ARG A 443 1.01 -17.89 -17.40
CA ARG A 443 2.02 -18.10 -16.36
C ARG A 443 3.37 -17.49 -16.74
N GLY A 444 3.77 -17.59 -18.00
CA GLY A 444 5.02 -16.99 -18.49
C GLY A 444 4.99 -15.47 -18.44
N LEU A 445 3.82 -14.84 -18.69
CA LEU A 445 3.65 -13.40 -18.56
C LEU A 445 3.69 -12.95 -17.10
N ARG A 446 3.13 -13.74 -16.18
CA ARG A 446 3.26 -13.47 -14.73
C ARG A 446 4.71 -13.54 -14.29
N LEU A 447 5.45 -14.59 -14.69
CA LEU A 447 6.89 -14.69 -14.39
C LEU A 447 7.68 -13.53 -14.98
N PHE A 448 7.39 -13.11 -16.20
CA PHE A 448 8.02 -11.94 -16.81
C PHE A 448 7.87 -10.70 -15.93
N TRP A 449 6.65 -10.41 -15.47
CA TRP A 449 6.42 -9.27 -14.58
C TRP A 449 7.06 -9.46 -13.20
N CYS A 450 7.10 -10.69 -12.67
CA CYS A 450 7.84 -11.00 -11.44
C CYS A 450 9.32 -10.59 -11.56
N VAL A 451 9.96 -10.93 -12.67
CA VAL A 451 11.36 -10.55 -12.93
C VAL A 451 11.50 -9.03 -13.04
N VAL A 452 10.63 -8.37 -13.78
CA VAL A 452 10.67 -6.90 -13.95
C VAL A 452 10.55 -6.18 -12.60
N ILE A 453 9.57 -6.53 -11.77
CA ILE A 453 9.35 -5.88 -10.46
C ILE A 453 10.41 -6.26 -9.42
N THR A 454 11.24 -7.27 -9.68
CA THR A 454 12.41 -7.59 -8.85
C THR A 454 13.62 -6.76 -9.27
N LEU A 455 13.92 -6.74 -10.57
CA LEU A 455 15.18 -6.17 -11.07
C LEU A 455 15.17 -4.63 -11.10
N ILE A 456 14.03 -4.00 -11.35
CA ILE A 456 13.96 -2.54 -11.45
C ILE A 456 14.22 -1.86 -10.09
N PRO A 457 13.55 -2.22 -8.99
CA PRO A 457 13.90 -1.67 -7.67
C PRO A 457 15.33 -1.97 -7.25
N LEU A 458 15.87 -3.13 -7.64
CA LEU A 458 17.28 -3.48 -7.39
C LEU A 458 18.23 -2.48 -8.07
N SER A 459 17.92 -2.06 -9.30
CA SER A 459 18.72 -1.05 -9.98
C SER A 459 18.66 0.32 -9.29
N ILE A 460 17.51 0.70 -8.74
CA ILE A 460 17.31 1.94 -7.98
C ILE A 460 18.05 1.86 -6.64
N LEU A 461 18.00 0.72 -5.96
CA LEU A 461 18.75 0.49 -4.72
C LEU A 461 20.26 0.63 -4.95
N PHE A 462 20.77 0.17 -6.10
CA PHE A 462 22.19 0.29 -6.47
C PHE A 462 22.66 1.76 -6.52
N THR A 463 21.77 2.70 -6.84
CA THR A 463 22.11 4.13 -6.89
C THR A 463 22.19 4.79 -5.52
N GLY A 464 21.84 4.08 -4.43
CA GLY A 464 21.77 4.66 -3.09
C GLY A 464 20.67 5.70 -2.93
N ALA A 465 19.57 5.59 -3.69
CA ALA A 465 18.46 6.54 -3.66
C ALA A 465 17.89 6.68 -2.23
N SER A 466 17.72 7.94 -1.79
CA SER A 466 17.16 8.24 -0.47
C SER A 466 15.67 7.89 -0.36
N LEU A 467 15.16 7.75 0.87
CA LEU A 467 13.74 7.56 1.13
C LEU A 467 12.90 8.69 0.52
N GLU A 468 13.40 9.92 0.52
CA GLU A 468 12.73 11.07 -0.10
C GLU A 468 12.59 10.93 -1.62
N THR A 469 13.63 10.44 -2.29
CA THR A 469 13.57 10.15 -3.75
C THR A 469 12.53 9.07 -4.05
N MET A 470 12.40 8.08 -3.18
CA MET A 470 11.41 7.01 -3.32
C MET A 470 9.98 7.54 -3.10
N LYS A 471 9.75 8.38 -2.10
CA LYS A 471 8.46 9.06 -1.88
C LYS A 471 8.06 9.88 -3.08
N THR A 472 9.01 10.60 -3.67
CA THR A 472 8.79 11.39 -4.88
C THR A 472 8.29 10.53 -6.05
N THR A 473 8.94 9.38 -6.27
CA THR A 473 8.53 8.44 -7.33
C THR A 473 7.08 7.99 -7.15
N VAL A 474 6.66 7.70 -5.92
CA VAL A 474 5.28 7.33 -5.60
C VAL A 474 4.29 8.44 -5.94
N VAL A 475 4.60 9.68 -5.56
CA VAL A 475 3.73 10.84 -5.83
C VAL A 475 3.56 11.07 -7.33
N LEU A 476 4.65 10.99 -8.10
CA LEU A 476 4.60 11.15 -9.56
C LEU A 476 3.72 10.08 -10.22
N THR A 477 3.87 8.84 -9.76
CA THR A 477 3.10 7.71 -10.30
C THR A 477 1.63 7.75 -9.89
N ALA A 478 1.27 8.46 -8.81
CA ALA A 478 -0.10 8.61 -8.34
C ALA A 478 -0.95 9.58 -9.18
N LEU A 479 -0.34 10.58 -9.84
CA LEU A 479 -1.06 11.62 -10.56
C LEU A 479 -2.01 11.09 -11.66
N PRO A 480 -1.59 10.17 -12.55
CA PRO A 480 -2.51 9.59 -13.53
C PRO A 480 -3.69 8.88 -12.85
N PHE A 481 -3.45 8.20 -11.71
CA PHE A 481 -4.50 7.50 -11.00
C PHE A 481 -5.49 8.42 -10.32
N LEU A 482 -5.06 9.58 -9.85
CA LEU A 482 -5.96 10.60 -9.33
C LEU A 482 -6.97 11.02 -10.40
N VAL A 483 -6.51 11.33 -11.62
CA VAL A 483 -7.39 11.70 -12.76
C VAL A 483 -8.30 10.53 -13.12
N ILE A 484 -7.74 9.32 -13.25
CA ILE A 484 -8.51 8.11 -13.55
C ILE A 484 -9.58 7.84 -12.49
N LEU A 485 -9.25 8.03 -11.21
CA LEU A 485 -10.20 7.84 -10.10
C LEU A 485 -11.36 8.85 -10.21
N LEU A 486 -11.09 10.12 -10.48
CA LEU A 486 -12.13 11.13 -10.66
C LEU A 486 -13.09 10.81 -11.82
N VAL A 487 -12.55 10.39 -12.97
CA VAL A 487 -13.35 9.93 -14.11
C VAL A 487 -14.20 8.73 -13.74
N LYS A 488 -13.63 7.75 -13.05
CA LYS A 488 -14.34 6.55 -12.57
C LYS A 488 -15.46 6.90 -11.61
N VAL A 489 -15.24 7.80 -10.66
CA VAL A 489 -16.26 8.25 -9.71
C VAL A 489 -17.42 8.91 -10.42
N GLY A 490 -17.15 9.83 -11.35
CA GLY A 490 -18.19 10.47 -12.16
C GLY A 490 -19.03 9.48 -12.97
N GLY A 491 -18.36 8.50 -13.58
CA GLY A 491 -19.04 7.40 -14.30
C GLY A 491 -19.89 6.51 -13.38
N PHE A 492 -19.35 6.16 -12.22
CA PHE A 492 -20.04 5.32 -11.24
C PHE A 492 -21.31 5.98 -10.70
N ILE A 493 -21.26 7.27 -10.36
CA ILE A 493 -22.45 8.03 -9.94
C ILE A 493 -23.51 8.04 -11.05
N ARG A 494 -23.08 8.13 -12.31
CA ARG A 494 -24.00 8.05 -13.46
C ARG A 494 -24.65 6.67 -13.56
N TRP A 495 -23.88 5.60 -13.42
CA TRP A 495 -24.40 4.23 -13.42
C TRP A 495 -25.41 3.98 -12.31
N LEU A 496 -25.11 4.41 -11.07
CA LEU A 496 -26.01 4.28 -9.93
C LEU A 496 -27.36 5.00 -10.10
N LYS A 497 -27.41 6.04 -10.95
CA LYS A 497 -28.66 6.75 -11.27
C LYS A 497 -29.45 6.08 -12.40
N GLN A 498 -28.80 5.28 -13.22
CA GLN A 498 -29.42 4.57 -14.35
C GLN A 498 -30.04 3.23 -13.94
N ASP A 499 -29.42 2.56 -12.97
CA ASP A 499 -29.82 1.25 -12.44
C ASP A 499 -30.62 1.42 -11.13
#